data_0d4d3a988f308cf109961acced19223f
#
_entry.id   0d4d3a988f308cf109961acced19223f
#
_cell.length_a   1.000
_cell.length_b   1.000
_cell.length_c   1.000
_cell.angle_alpha   90.00
_cell.angle_beta   90.00
_cell.angle_gamma   90.00
#
_symmetry.space_group_name_H-M   'P 1'
#
loop_
_entity.id
_entity.type
_entity.pdbx_description
1 polymer ?
#
loop_
_entity_poly.entity_id
_entity_poly.type
_entity_poly.pdbx_seq_one_letter_code
_entity_poly.pdbx_strand_id
1 'polypeptide(L)'
;LNDDPEKEVSFSSSLLTPSEEIYNETRKRENYLLDVDNEVVIPINKKIRFLITSQDVIHAWWVPDFAVKKDAIPGFVHESWAIVEEPGIYRGQCAELCGKQHGFMPIVVRAVEQAEYEEWLVGKQEEAKAVFETVGKEWTQEELMVKGEEVYTRVCSVCHQANGQGLPPAFPSLVGTGLA
;
A
#
# COMPACT_ATOMS: atom_id res chain seq x y z
N LEU A 1 -12.25 2.66 -17.58
CA LEU A 1 -11.12 3.54 -17.35
C LEU A 1 -11.64 4.97 -17.54
N ASN A 2 -11.45 5.81 -16.56
CA ASN A 2 -11.79 7.21 -16.67
C ASN A 2 -10.55 7.89 -17.27
N ASP A 3 -10.66 8.44 -18.49
CA ASP A 3 -9.54 9.10 -19.17
C ASP A 3 -9.29 10.53 -18.63
N ASP A 4 -9.89 10.88 -17.49
CA ASP A 4 -9.73 12.17 -16.83
C ASP A 4 -8.69 12.05 -15.71
N PRO A 5 -7.44 12.50 -15.95
CA PRO A 5 -6.36 12.37 -14.98
C PRO A 5 -6.62 13.14 -13.67
N GLU A 6 -7.54 14.14 -13.68
CA GLU A 6 -7.91 14.86 -12.47
C GLU A 6 -8.80 14.05 -11.52
N LYS A 7 -9.38 12.96 -12.02
CA LYS A 7 -10.22 12.04 -11.24
C LYS A 7 -9.50 10.73 -10.86
N GLU A 8 -8.27 10.57 -11.31
CA GLU A 8 -7.47 9.41 -10.98
C GLU A 8 -6.87 9.54 -9.57
N VAL A 9 -6.96 8.48 -8.82
CA VAL A 9 -6.35 8.35 -7.49
C VAL A 9 -5.38 7.19 -7.53
N SER A 10 -4.14 7.44 -7.10
CA SER A 10 -3.09 6.43 -7.00
C SER A 10 -2.47 6.46 -5.62
N PHE A 11 -2.33 5.29 -5.00
CA PHE A 11 -1.67 5.14 -3.71
C PHE A 11 -1.05 3.74 -3.59
N SER A 12 -0.09 3.62 -2.69
CA SER A 12 0.49 2.34 -2.30
C SER A 12 -0.16 1.86 -1.01
N SER A 13 -0.27 0.54 -0.86
CA SER A 13 -0.77 -0.13 0.33
C SER A 13 0.33 -1.03 0.87
N SER A 14 0.73 -0.83 2.13
CA SER A 14 1.84 -1.53 2.75
C SER A 14 1.40 -2.19 4.06
N LEU A 15 2.03 -3.31 4.40
CA LEU A 15 1.78 -4.03 5.64
C LEU A 15 2.03 -3.14 6.87
N LEU A 16 1.04 -3.07 7.77
CA LEU A 16 1.15 -2.33 9.05
C LEU A 16 1.85 -3.10 10.16
N THR A 17 1.96 -4.42 10.07
CA THR A 17 2.63 -5.20 11.10
C THR A 17 4.12 -4.87 11.14
N PRO A 18 4.66 -4.35 12.25
CA PRO A 18 6.06 -3.98 12.34
C PRO A 18 6.99 -5.18 12.17
N SER A 19 8.15 -4.94 11.56
CA SER A 19 9.19 -5.96 11.39
C SER A 19 9.61 -6.62 12.70
N GLU A 20 9.61 -5.86 13.80
CA GLU A 20 9.92 -6.37 15.13
C GLU A 20 8.92 -7.44 15.60
N GLU A 21 7.64 -7.26 15.33
CA GLU A 21 6.61 -8.26 15.65
C GLU A 21 6.75 -9.51 14.77
N ILE A 22 7.16 -9.34 13.53
CA ILE A 22 7.36 -10.44 12.58
C ILE A 22 8.54 -11.32 12.98
N TYR A 23 9.70 -10.69 13.25
CA TYR A 23 10.95 -11.42 13.46
C TYR A 23 11.16 -11.85 14.91
N ASN A 24 10.52 -11.19 15.90
CA ASN A 24 10.63 -11.56 17.32
C ASN A 24 9.46 -12.42 17.79
N GLU A 25 8.58 -12.88 16.89
CA GLU A 25 7.43 -13.74 17.17
C GLU A 25 6.45 -13.18 18.23
N THR A 26 6.45 -11.87 18.43
CA THR A 26 5.56 -11.19 19.39
C THR A 26 4.19 -10.90 18.80
N ARG A 27 3.44 -11.91 18.46
CA ARG A 27 2.10 -11.84 17.85
C ARG A 27 1.08 -11.23 18.81
N LYS A 28 1.01 -9.90 18.89
CA LYS A 28 0.09 -9.20 19.81
C LYS A 28 -1.11 -8.56 19.11
N ARG A 29 -1.10 -8.48 17.77
CA ARG A 29 -2.16 -7.83 16.99
C ARG A 29 -3.28 -8.80 16.66
N GLU A 30 -4.53 -8.35 16.74
CA GLU A 30 -5.70 -9.11 16.32
C GLU A 30 -5.60 -9.53 14.84
N ASN A 31 -5.24 -8.58 13.97
CA ASN A 31 -5.10 -8.80 12.52
C ASN A 31 -3.62 -8.91 12.11
N TYR A 32 -2.87 -9.77 12.79
CA TYR A 32 -1.45 -9.98 12.48
C TYR A 32 -1.24 -10.34 11.01
N LEU A 33 -0.39 -9.57 10.30
CA LEU A 33 -0.09 -9.66 8.86
C LEU A 33 -1.30 -9.41 7.93
N LEU A 34 -2.40 -8.85 8.42
CA LEU A 34 -3.64 -8.65 7.65
C LEU A 34 -4.13 -7.20 7.62
N ASP A 35 -3.37 -6.25 8.19
CA ASP A 35 -3.70 -4.83 8.13
C ASP A 35 -2.71 -4.06 7.26
N VAL A 36 -3.18 -2.99 6.62
CA VAL A 36 -2.42 -2.10 5.73
C VAL A 36 -2.56 -0.64 6.15
N ASP A 37 -1.60 0.18 5.74
CA ASP A 37 -1.58 1.63 5.97
C ASP A 37 -2.62 2.38 5.13
N ASN A 38 -2.89 1.91 3.91
CA ASN A 38 -3.87 2.49 3.00
C ASN A 38 -4.83 1.41 2.51
N GLU A 39 -6.07 1.48 2.96
CA GLU A 39 -7.13 0.57 2.54
C GLU A 39 -7.69 0.96 1.17
N VAL A 40 -8.11 -0.02 0.39
CA VAL A 40 -8.95 0.22 -0.78
C VAL A 40 -10.37 0.45 -0.31
N VAL A 41 -10.95 1.61 -0.60
CA VAL A 41 -12.34 1.92 -0.21
C VAL A 41 -13.25 1.78 -1.41
N ILE A 42 -14.38 1.09 -1.21
CA ILE A 42 -15.40 0.87 -2.24
C ILE A 42 -16.80 1.17 -1.70
N PRO A 43 -17.73 1.66 -2.53
CA PRO A 43 -19.10 1.83 -2.10
C PRO A 43 -19.86 0.50 -2.10
N ILE A 44 -20.76 0.30 -1.12
CA ILE A 44 -21.67 -0.84 -1.08
C ILE A 44 -22.74 -0.73 -2.18
N ASN A 45 -23.37 -1.87 -2.49
CA ASN A 45 -24.48 -1.98 -3.45
C ASN A 45 -24.16 -1.47 -4.87
N LYS A 46 -22.86 -1.42 -5.21
CA LYS A 46 -22.36 -1.06 -6.53
C LYS A 46 -21.54 -2.21 -7.11
N LYS A 47 -21.62 -2.39 -8.41
CA LYS A 47 -20.74 -3.32 -9.11
C LYS A 47 -19.37 -2.69 -9.28
N ILE A 48 -18.39 -3.21 -8.54
CA ILE A 48 -17.00 -2.79 -8.61
C ILE A 48 -16.26 -3.70 -9.56
N ARG A 49 -15.59 -3.10 -10.52
CA ARG A 49 -14.73 -3.81 -11.46
C ARG A 49 -13.28 -3.70 -11.02
N PHE A 50 -12.62 -4.82 -10.86
CA PHE A 50 -11.19 -4.91 -10.54
C PHE A 50 -10.41 -5.24 -11.80
N LEU A 51 -9.42 -4.42 -12.12
CA LEU A 51 -8.41 -4.68 -13.13
C LEU A 51 -7.12 -5.06 -12.42
N ILE A 52 -6.63 -6.26 -12.65
CA ILE A 52 -5.60 -6.90 -11.86
C ILE A 52 -4.43 -7.25 -12.76
N THR A 53 -3.25 -6.75 -12.42
CA THR A 53 -1.98 -7.02 -13.12
C THR A 53 -0.82 -6.98 -12.13
N SER A 54 0.39 -7.29 -12.61
CA SER A 54 1.64 -7.20 -11.87
C SER A 54 2.70 -6.50 -12.70
N GLN A 55 3.72 -5.93 -12.05
CA GLN A 55 4.87 -5.29 -12.69
C GLN A 55 6.16 -6.13 -12.58
N ASP A 56 6.20 -7.13 -11.69
CA ASP A 56 7.41 -7.90 -11.38
C ASP A 56 7.23 -9.40 -11.66
N VAL A 57 6.58 -10.14 -10.76
CA VAL A 57 6.35 -11.59 -10.85
C VAL A 57 4.85 -11.87 -10.82
N ILE A 58 4.46 -13.14 -10.90
CA ILE A 58 3.05 -13.54 -10.78
C ILE A 58 2.65 -13.47 -9.31
N HIS A 59 1.54 -12.80 -9.04
CA HIS A 59 0.81 -12.76 -7.77
C HIS A 59 -0.62 -13.21 -7.99
N ALA A 60 -1.43 -13.32 -6.93
CA ALA A 60 -2.87 -13.45 -7.05
C ALA A 60 -3.59 -12.56 -6.05
N TRP A 61 -4.49 -11.73 -6.54
CA TRP A 61 -5.37 -10.92 -5.71
C TRP A 61 -6.53 -11.80 -5.20
N TRP A 62 -6.60 -11.99 -3.90
CA TRP A 62 -7.59 -12.86 -3.29
C TRP A 62 -8.22 -12.22 -2.06
N VAL A 63 -9.53 -11.99 -2.12
CA VAL A 63 -10.38 -11.58 -1.00
C VAL A 63 -11.48 -12.64 -0.88
N PRO A 64 -11.36 -13.56 0.08
CA PRO A 64 -12.28 -14.71 0.24
C PRO A 64 -13.75 -14.32 0.28
N ASP A 65 -14.09 -13.32 1.08
CA ASP A 65 -15.47 -12.87 1.27
C ASP A 65 -16.12 -12.31 0.00
N PHE A 66 -15.32 -11.87 -0.96
CA PHE A 66 -15.82 -11.45 -2.28
C PHE A 66 -15.96 -12.62 -3.26
N ALA A 67 -15.57 -13.82 -2.87
CA ALA A 67 -15.41 -14.97 -3.75
C ALA A 67 -14.52 -14.68 -4.99
N VAL A 68 -13.58 -13.76 -4.85
CA VAL A 68 -12.66 -13.33 -5.90
C VAL A 68 -11.25 -13.83 -5.59
N LYS A 69 -10.72 -14.66 -6.48
CA LYS A 69 -9.29 -14.98 -6.56
C LYS A 69 -8.87 -14.89 -8.02
N LYS A 70 -7.91 -14.01 -8.31
CA LYS A 70 -7.50 -13.72 -9.68
C LYS A 70 -6.01 -13.45 -9.75
N ASP A 71 -5.32 -14.18 -10.62
CA ASP A 71 -3.89 -14.01 -10.83
C ASP A 71 -3.56 -12.63 -11.40
N ALA A 72 -2.49 -12.04 -10.88
CA ALA A 72 -1.88 -10.82 -11.37
C ALA A 72 -0.61 -11.19 -12.13
N ILE A 73 -0.68 -11.19 -13.46
CA ILE A 73 0.39 -11.67 -14.35
C ILE A 73 1.02 -10.49 -15.08
N PRO A 74 2.37 -10.35 -15.08
CA PRO A 74 3.05 -9.31 -15.82
C PRO A 74 2.70 -9.33 -17.31
N GLY A 75 2.35 -8.16 -17.85
CA GLY A 75 1.97 -8.00 -19.24
C GLY A 75 0.51 -8.38 -19.58
N PHE A 76 -0.26 -8.86 -18.60
CA PHE A 76 -1.70 -9.14 -18.77
C PHE A 76 -2.52 -8.35 -17.77
N VAL A 77 -3.69 -7.88 -18.20
CA VAL A 77 -4.69 -7.26 -17.33
C VAL A 77 -5.89 -8.19 -17.21
N HIS A 78 -6.03 -8.79 -16.05
CA HIS A 78 -7.18 -9.64 -15.74
C HIS A 78 -8.31 -8.81 -15.17
N GLU A 79 -9.53 -9.24 -15.41
CA GLU A 79 -10.74 -8.61 -14.91
C GLU A 79 -11.48 -9.52 -13.94
N SER A 80 -11.99 -8.91 -12.88
CA SER A 80 -12.96 -9.51 -11.97
C SER A 80 -13.94 -8.44 -11.52
N TRP A 81 -14.97 -8.83 -10.77
CA TRP A 81 -15.93 -7.90 -10.19
C TRP A 81 -16.56 -8.45 -8.92
N ALA A 82 -17.03 -7.57 -8.07
CA ALA A 82 -17.85 -7.91 -6.91
C ALA A 82 -18.94 -6.87 -6.69
N ILE A 83 -20.00 -7.27 -5.98
CA ILE A 83 -20.98 -6.36 -5.36
C ILE A 83 -20.95 -6.70 -3.88
N VAL A 84 -20.64 -5.73 -3.06
CA VAL A 84 -20.62 -5.86 -1.59
C VAL A 84 -21.85 -5.18 -1.05
N GLU A 85 -22.68 -5.90 -0.32
CA GLU A 85 -23.98 -5.42 0.17
C GLU A 85 -23.89 -4.83 1.57
N GLU A 86 -22.98 -5.33 2.39
CA GLU A 86 -22.83 -4.91 3.78
C GLU A 86 -21.56 -4.05 3.96
N PRO A 87 -21.64 -2.93 4.70
CA PRO A 87 -20.45 -2.17 5.04
C PRO A 87 -19.56 -2.98 5.99
N GLY A 88 -18.24 -2.85 5.82
CA GLY A 88 -17.29 -3.59 6.65
C GLY A 88 -15.87 -3.60 6.10
N ILE A 89 -14.99 -4.29 6.81
CA ILE A 89 -13.59 -4.46 6.43
C ILE A 89 -13.39 -5.90 5.97
N TYR A 90 -13.02 -6.05 4.71
CA TYR A 90 -12.81 -7.33 4.04
C TYR A 90 -11.32 -7.53 3.80
N ARG A 91 -10.79 -8.66 4.25
CA ARG A 91 -9.37 -8.94 4.22
C ARG A 91 -9.03 -10.04 3.25
N GLY A 92 -7.89 -9.88 2.61
CA GLY A 92 -7.34 -10.84 1.68
C GLY A 92 -5.82 -10.87 1.73
N GLN A 93 -5.25 -11.71 0.88
CA GLN A 93 -3.81 -11.91 0.79
C GLN A 93 -3.42 -12.23 -0.65
N CYS A 94 -2.13 -12.10 -0.95
CA CYS A 94 -1.58 -12.71 -2.14
C CYS A 94 -1.73 -14.25 -2.05
N ALA A 95 -2.30 -14.86 -3.08
CA ALA A 95 -2.56 -16.30 -3.12
C ALA A 95 -1.70 -17.05 -4.15
N GLU A 96 -0.67 -16.42 -4.72
CA GLU A 96 0.34 -17.04 -5.59
C GLU A 96 1.73 -16.81 -5.02
N LEU A 97 2.52 -17.89 -4.87
CA LEU A 97 3.86 -17.82 -4.31
C LEU A 97 4.76 -16.90 -5.16
N CYS A 98 5.08 -15.73 -4.64
CA CYS A 98 5.73 -14.65 -5.37
C CYS A 98 7.13 -14.28 -4.84
N GLY A 99 7.67 -15.03 -3.90
CA GLY A 99 9.00 -14.82 -3.35
C GLY A 99 9.05 -14.66 -1.84
N LYS A 100 10.14 -14.06 -1.34
CA LYS A 100 10.48 -13.98 0.09
C LYS A 100 9.43 -13.25 0.94
N GLN A 101 8.74 -12.28 0.36
CA GLN A 101 7.74 -11.46 1.07
C GLN A 101 6.29 -11.85 0.75
N HIS A 102 6.08 -13.03 0.18
CA HIS A 102 4.75 -13.53 -0.20
C HIS A 102 3.70 -13.41 0.92
N GLY A 103 4.06 -13.72 2.15
CA GLY A 103 3.16 -13.62 3.31
C GLY A 103 2.98 -12.20 3.89
N PHE A 104 3.66 -11.20 3.34
CA PHE A 104 3.73 -9.83 3.89
C PHE A 104 3.08 -8.79 2.96
N MET A 105 2.15 -9.21 2.12
CA MET A 105 1.40 -8.38 1.20
C MET A 105 -0.11 -8.62 1.31
N PRO A 106 -0.71 -8.20 2.43
CA PRO A 106 -2.14 -8.31 2.65
C PRO A 106 -2.93 -7.35 1.76
N ILE A 107 -4.22 -7.64 1.65
CA ILE A 107 -5.21 -6.82 0.97
C ILE A 107 -6.27 -6.44 1.99
N VAL A 108 -6.60 -5.15 2.08
CA VAL A 108 -7.72 -4.68 2.90
C VAL A 108 -8.63 -3.82 2.04
N VAL A 109 -9.89 -4.23 1.98
CA VAL A 109 -10.95 -3.50 1.28
C VAL A 109 -11.99 -3.06 2.31
N ARG A 110 -12.22 -1.77 2.42
CA ARG A 110 -13.26 -1.18 3.27
C ARG A 110 -14.46 -0.82 2.41
N ALA A 111 -15.56 -1.53 2.62
CA ALA A 111 -16.84 -1.24 1.97
C ALA A 111 -17.64 -0.28 2.82
N VAL A 112 -18.13 0.81 2.23
CA VAL A 112 -18.75 1.92 2.93
C VAL A 112 -19.99 2.42 2.19
N GLU A 113 -20.80 3.25 2.85
CA GLU A 113 -21.88 3.95 2.21
C GLU A 113 -21.38 4.92 1.15
N GLN A 114 -22.22 5.23 0.16
CA GLN A 114 -21.85 6.07 -1.00
C GLN A 114 -21.29 7.44 -0.58
N ALA A 115 -21.85 8.08 0.43
CA ALA A 115 -21.41 9.38 0.90
C ALA A 115 -20.00 9.34 1.50
N GLU A 116 -19.68 8.31 2.29
CA GLU A 116 -18.37 8.11 2.88
C GLU A 116 -17.32 7.78 1.79
N TYR A 117 -17.71 7.02 0.77
CA TYR A 117 -16.85 6.76 -0.38
C TYR A 117 -16.50 8.05 -1.13
N GLU A 118 -17.48 8.92 -1.36
CA GLU A 118 -17.26 10.20 -2.05
C GLU A 118 -16.34 11.13 -1.24
N GLU A 119 -16.50 11.18 0.07
CA GLU A 119 -15.61 11.94 0.96
C GLU A 119 -14.17 11.41 0.91
N TRP A 120 -14.00 10.09 1.03
CA TRP A 120 -12.69 9.45 0.90
C TRP A 120 -12.05 9.73 -0.47
N LEU A 121 -12.82 9.66 -1.55
CA LEU A 121 -12.34 9.89 -2.91
C LEU A 121 -11.83 11.32 -3.09
N VAL A 122 -12.59 12.31 -2.58
CA VAL A 122 -12.17 13.72 -2.61
C VAL A 122 -10.87 13.92 -1.83
N GLY A 123 -10.76 13.35 -0.62
CA GLY A 123 -9.53 13.43 0.16
C GLY A 123 -8.32 12.84 -0.58
N LYS A 124 -8.49 11.68 -1.23
CA LYS A 124 -7.42 11.06 -2.02
C LYS A 124 -7.06 11.85 -3.27
N GLN A 125 -8.02 12.50 -3.90
CA GLN A 125 -7.76 13.39 -5.03
C GLN A 125 -6.98 14.65 -4.62
N GLU A 126 -7.26 15.20 -3.44
CA GLU A 126 -6.49 16.33 -2.89
C GLU A 126 -5.05 15.92 -2.54
N GLU A 127 -4.85 14.74 -1.93
CA GLU A 127 -3.52 14.18 -1.69
C GLU A 127 -2.75 14.00 -3.01
N ALA A 128 -3.38 13.45 -4.04
CA ALA A 128 -2.78 13.24 -5.35
C ALA A 128 -2.39 14.58 -6.03
N LYS A 129 -3.25 15.60 -5.95
CA LYS A 129 -2.93 16.95 -6.45
C LYS A 129 -1.73 17.56 -5.74
N ALA A 130 -1.67 17.45 -4.41
CA ALA A 130 -0.55 17.96 -3.64
C ALA A 130 0.77 17.27 -4.03
N VAL A 131 0.75 15.97 -4.32
CA VAL A 131 1.92 15.24 -4.84
C VAL A 131 2.27 15.73 -6.24
N PHE A 132 1.28 15.88 -7.13
CA PHE A 132 1.50 16.33 -8.51
C PHE A 132 2.11 17.73 -8.59
N GLU A 133 1.70 18.65 -7.71
CA GLU A 133 2.28 20.01 -7.60
C GLU A 133 3.77 20.00 -7.22
N THR A 134 4.26 18.90 -6.63
CA THR A 134 5.68 18.73 -6.31
C THR A 134 6.50 18.15 -7.46
N VAL A 135 5.85 17.59 -8.48
CA VAL A 135 6.52 17.04 -9.66
C VAL A 135 7.10 18.17 -10.52
N GLY A 136 8.39 18.14 -10.72
CA GLY A 136 9.10 19.19 -11.47
C GLY A 136 9.41 20.48 -10.68
N LYS A 137 9.05 20.54 -9.38
CA LYS A 137 9.47 21.64 -8.52
C LYS A 137 10.99 21.55 -8.29
N GLU A 138 11.68 22.68 -8.48
CA GLU A 138 13.06 22.83 -8.02
C GLU A 138 13.05 23.05 -6.49
N TRP A 139 13.70 22.14 -5.78
CA TRP A 139 13.74 22.16 -4.33
C TRP A 139 15.02 22.83 -3.84
N THR A 140 14.94 23.69 -2.85
CA THR A 140 16.12 24.17 -2.12
C THR A 140 16.70 23.05 -1.28
N GLN A 141 17.97 23.18 -0.90
CA GLN A 141 18.65 22.20 -0.04
C GLN A 141 17.92 22.06 1.32
N GLU A 142 17.41 23.13 1.88
CA GLU A 142 16.67 23.16 3.14
C GLU A 142 15.35 22.38 3.02
N GLU A 143 14.58 22.62 1.96
CA GLU A 143 13.36 21.88 1.67
C GLU A 143 13.63 20.36 1.45
N LEU A 144 14.72 20.02 0.73
CA LEU A 144 15.14 18.64 0.52
C LEU A 144 15.50 17.95 1.83
N MET A 145 16.18 18.63 2.75
CA MET A 145 16.52 18.08 4.06
C MET A 145 15.27 17.78 4.88
N VAL A 146 14.30 18.69 4.93
CA VAL A 146 13.04 18.48 5.66
C VAL A 146 12.23 17.33 5.06
N LYS A 147 12.08 17.31 3.74
CA LYS A 147 11.36 16.22 3.05
C LYS A 147 12.10 14.88 3.12
N GLY A 148 13.41 14.90 3.04
CA GLY A 148 14.26 13.73 3.19
C GLY A 148 14.14 13.10 4.58
N GLU A 149 14.11 13.91 5.64
CA GLU A 149 13.91 13.44 7.01
C GLU A 149 12.51 12.81 7.18
N GLU A 150 11.47 13.43 6.62
CA GLU A 150 10.10 12.89 6.63
C GLU A 150 10.04 11.51 5.94
N VAL A 151 10.61 11.39 4.74
CA VAL A 151 10.67 10.13 3.99
C VAL A 151 11.52 9.10 4.72
N TYR A 152 12.69 9.50 5.23
CA TYR A 152 13.57 8.63 5.99
C TYR A 152 12.86 8.03 7.20
N THR A 153 12.21 8.88 7.99
CA THR A 153 11.48 8.46 9.20
C THR A 153 10.37 7.47 8.87
N ARG A 154 9.64 7.70 7.79
CA ARG A 154 8.51 6.86 7.40
C ARG A 154 8.93 5.53 6.76
N VAL A 155 9.99 5.53 5.94
CA VAL A 155 10.32 4.39 5.06
C VAL A 155 11.60 3.69 5.49
N CYS A 156 12.65 4.44 5.83
CA CYS A 156 14.00 3.90 5.98
C CYS A 156 14.34 3.56 7.43
N SER A 157 13.82 4.34 8.38
CA SER A 157 14.15 4.21 9.81
C SER A 157 13.77 2.87 10.41
N VAL A 158 12.76 2.22 9.86
CA VAL A 158 12.29 0.88 10.30
C VAL A 158 13.42 -0.16 10.22
N CYS A 159 14.25 -0.07 9.20
CA CYS A 159 15.39 -0.97 9.02
C CYS A 159 16.72 -0.33 9.49
N HIS A 160 16.92 0.94 9.16
CA HIS A 160 18.18 1.62 9.40
C HIS A 160 18.23 2.42 10.70
N GLN A 161 17.19 2.35 11.52
CA GLN A 161 16.99 3.07 12.77
C GLN A 161 16.90 4.59 12.60
N ALA A 162 16.35 5.30 13.59
CA ALA A 162 16.18 6.75 13.55
C ALA A 162 17.52 7.51 13.40
N ASN A 163 18.62 6.90 13.85
CA ASN A 163 19.97 7.48 13.79
C ASN A 163 20.79 7.03 12.57
N GLY A 164 20.25 6.22 11.69
CA GLY A 164 20.91 5.71 10.49
C GLY A 164 21.98 4.64 10.72
N GLN A 165 22.18 4.17 11.95
CA GLN A 165 23.25 3.20 12.29
C GLN A 165 22.90 1.76 11.91
N GLY A 166 21.65 1.47 11.60
CA GLY A 166 21.22 0.14 11.22
C GLY A 166 21.26 -0.87 12.37
N LEU A 167 21.10 -2.13 12.05
CA LEU A 167 21.17 -3.28 12.95
C LEU A 167 22.04 -4.38 12.32
N PRO A 168 23.35 -4.40 12.57
CA PRO A 168 24.21 -5.45 12.04
C PRO A 168 23.83 -6.84 12.58
N PRO A 169 23.94 -7.91 11.78
CA PRO A 169 24.34 -7.93 10.38
C PRO A 169 23.20 -7.74 9.37
N ALA A 170 21.96 -7.57 9.83
CA ALA A 170 20.76 -7.58 8.98
C ALA A 170 20.59 -6.27 8.17
N PHE A 171 20.85 -5.12 8.80
CA PHE A 171 20.68 -3.81 8.18
C PHE A 171 21.96 -2.98 8.35
N PRO A 172 22.64 -2.62 7.26
CA PRO A 172 23.89 -1.88 7.33
C PRO A 172 23.67 -0.44 7.82
N SER A 173 24.72 0.16 8.39
CA SER A 173 24.73 1.59 8.70
C SER A 173 24.71 2.41 7.41
N LEU A 174 23.93 3.49 7.41
CA LEU A 174 23.96 4.52 6.35
C LEU A 174 24.86 5.70 6.72
N VAL A 175 25.26 5.80 7.98
CA VAL A 175 26.09 6.89 8.48
C VAL A 175 27.53 6.69 8.03
N GLY A 176 28.12 7.73 7.39
CA GLY A 176 29.51 7.73 6.96
C GLY A 176 29.83 6.85 5.75
N THR A 177 28.83 6.38 5.02
CA THR A 177 29.01 5.52 3.85
C THR A 177 29.42 6.28 2.59
N GLY A 178 29.37 7.62 2.60
CA GLY A 178 29.62 8.46 1.41
C GLY A 178 28.53 8.35 0.32
N LEU A 179 27.40 7.72 0.65
CA LEU A 179 26.22 7.57 -0.22
C LEU A 179 25.15 8.64 0.05
N ALA A 180 25.40 9.55 0.98
CA ALA A 180 24.54 10.68 1.31
C ALA A 180 25.31 11.99 1.15
#